data_8abbf92d174b858f8d60a1fa2631f428
#
_entry.id   8abbf92d174b858f8d60a1fa2631f428
#
_cell.length_a   1.000
_cell.length_b   1.000
_cell.length_c   1.000
_cell.angle_alpha   90.00
_cell.angle_beta   90.00
_cell.angle_gamma   90.00
#
_symmetry.space_group_name_H-M   'P 1'
#
loop_
_entity.id
_entity.type
_entity.pdbx_description
1 polymer ?
#
loop_
_entity_poly.entity_id
_entity_poly.type
_entity_poly.pdbx_seq_one_letter_code
_entity_poly.pdbx_strand_id
1 'polypeptide(L)'
;MCSSDLDIAVVSMLEQKFEKSRFTRVDSDVIDNLIIKEDKKGETLEASKQDAITTAFKSQLPKMDKVEFNVMTQALGENSAPVMITQSEYMRRMKEMANIQAGMSFYGEMPDMFNLILNSDHKLIKQVLNEEEHSCQAEVAPILSEMDNVNKQRNELKDKQKDKKEEDIPTAEKDELNDLDKKWDDLKSKKEAIFIGYASNNKVIRQLIDLALLQNNMLRGEALNNFVKRSIELI
;
A
#
# COMPACT_ATOMS: atom_id res chain seq x y z
N MET A 1 -11.96 -0.37 -24.88
CA MET A 1 -13.28 0.32 -24.94
C MET A 1 -13.01 1.78 -24.66
N CYS A 2 -13.42 2.68 -25.56
CA CYS A 2 -13.34 4.12 -25.30
C CYS A 2 -14.39 4.45 -24.25
N SER A 3 -13.96 4.79 -23.02
CA SER A 3 -14.82 5.41 -22.02
C SER A 3 -15.09 6.83 -22.49
N SER A 4 -16.34 7.16 -22.81
CA SER A 4 -16.74 8.54 -23.10
C SER A 4 -17.28 9.19 -21.83
N ASP A 5 -17.15 10.51 -21.73
CA ASP A 5 -17.67 11.30 -20.59
C ASP A 5 -19.19 11.11 -20.37
N LEU A 6 -19.91 10.66 -21.40
CA LEU A 6 -21.33 10.30 -21.34
C LEU A 6 -21.61 9.05 -20.51
N ASP A 7 -20.66 8.13 -20.37
CA ASP A 7 -20.88 6.87 -19.67
C ASP A 7 -21.13 7.08 -18.17
N ILE A 8 -20.48 8.06 -17.54
CA ILE A 8 -20.65 8.36 -16.12
C ILE A 8 -22.04 8.90 -15.82
N ALA A 9 -22.55 9.81 -16.64
CA ALA A 9 -23.88 10.36 -16.46
C ALA A 9 -24.96 9.28 -16.62
N VAL A 10 -24.79 8.40 -17.61
CA VAL A 10 -25.70 7.27 -17.86
C VAL A 10 -25.63 6.29 -16.70
N VAL A 11 -24.44 5.91 -16.24
CA VAL A 11 -24.26 4.99 -15.11
C VAL A 11 -24.89 5.56 -13.84
N SER A 12 -24.65 6.82 -13.51
CA SER A 12 -25.23 7.48 -12.35
C SER A 12 -26.78 7.54 -12.43
N MET A 13 -27.33 7.79 -13.61
CA MET A 13 -28.78 7.77 -13.82
C MET A 13 -29.36 6.36 -13.67
N LEU A 14 -28.66 5.34 -14.12
CA LEU A 14 -29.07 3.94 -13.96
C LEU A 14 -29.03 3.51 -12.49
N GLU A 15 -28.00 3.89 -11.75
CA GLU A 15 -27.89 3.62 -10.30
C GLU A 15 -29.02 4.30 -9.50
N GLN A 16 -29.42 5.52 -9.88
CA GLN A 16 -30.57 6.19 -9.27
C GLN A 16 -31.90 5.51 -9.61
N LYS A 17 -32.04 5.00 -10.84
CA LYS A 17 -33.26 4.35 -11.29
C LYS A 17 -33.41 2.93 -10.73
N PHE A 18 -32.30 2.25 -10.49
CA PHE A 18 -32.22 0.89 -9.97
C PHE A 18 -31.53 0.89 -8.60
N GLU A 19 -32.26 1.26 -7.55
CA GLU A 19 -31.76 1.49 -6.18
C GLU A 19 -30.91 0.36 -5.58
N LYS A 20 -31.01 -0.88 -6.12
CA LYS A 20 -30.24 -2.05 -5.66
C LYS A 20 -29.10 -2.43 -6.60
N SER A 21 -28.82 -1.60 -7.60
CA SER A 21 -27.79 -1.88 -8.60
C SER A 21 -26.66 -0.87 -8.47
N ARG A 22 -25.43 -1.37 -8.46
CA ARG A 22 -24.22 -0.56 -8.47
C ARG A 22 -23.33 -0.98 -9.62
N PHE A 23 -22.89 -0.04 -10.41
CA PHE A 23 -21.97 -0.29 -11.51
C PHE A 23 -20.53 0.02 -11.07
N THR A 24 -19.66 -0.95 -11.20
CA THR A 24 -18.25 -0.81 -10.84
C THR A 24 -17.39 -1.35 -11.98
N ARG A 25 -16.30 -0.68 -12.30
CA ARG A 25 -15.36 -1.17 -13.29
C ARG A 25 -14.62 -2.39 -12.74
N VAL A 26 -14.30 -3.31 -13.63
CA VAL A 26 -13.58 -4.55 -13.28
C VAL A 26 -12.16 -4.29 -12.81
N ASP A 27 -11.56 -3.17 -13.22
CA ASP A 27 -10.21 -2.71 -12.84
C ASP A 27 -10.18 -1.82 -11.60
N SER A 28 -11.33 -1.52 -10.98
CA SER A 28 -11.41 -0.65 -9.79
C SER A 28 -11.08 -1.36 -8.49
N ASP A 29 -11.22 -2.67 -8.45
CA ASP A 29 -10.86 -3.51 -7.30
C ASP A 29 -10.54 -4.93 -7.79
N VAL A 30 -10.00 -5.76 -6.90
CA VAL A 30 -9.85 -7.19 -7.20
C VAL A 30 -11.22 -7.84 -7.37
N ILE A 31 -11.33 -8.72 -8.35
CA ILE A 31 -12.61 -9.40 -8.70
C ILE A 31 -13.24 -10.07 -7.48
N ASP A 32 -12.42 -10.60 -6.57
CA ASP A 32 -12.90 -11.28 -5.35
C ASP A 32 -13.56 -10.32 -4.34
N ASN A 33 -13.25 -9.01 -4.39
CA ASN A 33 -13.93 -7.99 -3.58
C ASN A 33 -15.20 -7.46 -4.26
N LEU A 34 -15.25 -7.51 -5.60
CA LEU A 34 -16.43 -7.11 -6.38
C LEU A 34 -17.55 -8.14 -6.29
N ILE A 35 -17.21 -9.41 -6.07
CA ILE A 35 -18.16 -10.51 -5.91
C ILE A 35 -18.00 -11.01 -4.47
N ILE A 36 -18.97 -10.66 -3.61
CA ILE A 36 -18.99 -11.10 -2.20
C ILE A 36 -19.13 -12.64 -2.18
N LYS A 37 -18.03 -13.32 -1.90
CA LYS A 37 -17.99 -14.75 -1.61
C LYS A 37 -17.81 -14.91 -0.10
N GLU A 38 -18.83 -15.44 0.56
CA GLU A 38 -18.86 -15.60 2.03
C GLU A 38 -17.75 -16.54 2.57
N ASP A 39 -17.10 -17.34 1.71
CA ASP A 39 -16.22 -18.45 2.11
C ASP A 39 -14.69 -18.15 2.07
N LYS A 40 -14.26 -16.93 1.72
CA LYS A 40 -12.84 -16.63 1.61
C LYS A 40 -12.35 -15.64 2.68
N LYS A 41 -12.21 -16.10 3.91
CA LYS A 41 -11.29 -15.50 4.88
C LYS A 41 -9.93 -16.22 4.77
N GLY A 42 -9.07 -15.80 3.84
CA GLY A 42 -7.66 -16.15 3.88
C GLY A 42 -7.03 -15.70 5.19
N GLU A 43 -6.00 -16.38 5.65
CA GLU A 43 -5.26 -15.94 6.84
C GLU A 43 -4.68 -14.55 6.59
N THR A 44 -5.08 -13.60 7.43
CA THR A 44 -4.48 -12.26 7.42
C THR A 44 -3.04 -12.39 7.90
N LEU A 45 -2.08 -11.88 7.12
CA LEU A 45 -0.68 -11.81 7.53
C LEU A 45 -0.54 -11.07 8.87
N GLU A 46 0.40 -11.50 9.68
CA GLU A 46 0.81 -10.82 10.89
C GLU A 46 1.24 -9.37 10.56
N ALA A 47 0.88 -8.41 11.42
CA ALA A 47 1.10 -6.98 11.17
C ALA A 47 2.58 -6.64 10.91
N SER A 48 3.51 -7.33 11.59
CA SER A 48 4.96 -7.17 11.39
C SER A 48 5.41 -7.57 9.98
N LYS A 49 4.91 -8.71 9.48
CA LYS A 49 5.19 -9.22 8.13
C LYS A 49 4.53 -8.36 7.05
N GLN A 50 3.34 -7.84 7.35
CA GLN A 50 2.65 -6.88 6.49
C GLN A 50 3.45 -5.60 6.30
N ASP A 51 3.93 -5.00 7.40
CA ASP A 51 4.73 -3.79 7.39
C ASP A 51 6.06 -3.99 6.63
N ALA A 52 6.73 -5.11 6.86
CA ALA A 52 7.98 -5.45 6.19
C ALA A 52 7.82 -5.53 4.67
N ILE A 53 6.89 -6.36 4.19
CA ILE A 53 6.71 -6.57 2.75
C ILE A 53 6.15 -5.33 2.06
N THR A 54 5.23 -4.59 2.68
CA THR A 54 4.69 -3.36 2.09
C THR A 54 5.75 -2.28 1.98
N THR A 55 6.63 -2.14 2.99
CA THR A 55 7.79 -1.24 2.96
C THR A 55 8.76 -1.63 1.85
N ALA A 56 9.09 -2.93 1.75
CA ALA A 56 9.97 -3.45 0.71
C ALA A 56 9.45 -3.11 -0.70
N PHE A 57 8.20 -3.46 -0.99
CA PHE A 57 7.60 -3.17 -2.30
C PHE A 57 7.45 -1.67 -2.58
N LYS A 58 7.00 -0.89 -1.59
CA LYS A 58 6.85 0.57 -1.72
C LYS A 58 8.16 1.26 -2.09
N SER A 59 9.28 0.79 -1.53
CA SER A 59 10.60 1.35 -1.80
C SER A 59 11.07 1.16 -3.26
N GLN A 60 10.57 0.14 -3.95
CA GLN A 60 10.96 -0.20 -5.33
C GLN A 60 9.99 0.34 -6.39
N LEU A 61 8.90 0.99 -5.97
CA LEU A 61 7.98 1.62 -6.91
C LEU A 61 8.64 2.80 -7.63
N PRO A 62 8.44 2.93 -8.96
CA PRO A 62 8.95 4.07 -9.69
C PRO A 62 8.22 5.34 -9.29
N LYS A 63 8.96 6.45 -9.19
CA LYS A 63 8.34 7.77 -9.06
C LYS A 63 7.75 8.18 -10.40
N MET A 64 6.44 8.36 -10.44
CA MET A 64 5.69 8.81 -11.61
C MET A 64 5.06 10.18 -11.31
N ASP A 65 5.06 11.06 -12.32
CA ASP A 65 4.42 12.36 -12.16
C ASP A 65 2.91 12.21 -11.97
N LYS A 66 2.37 12.86 -10.94
CA LYS A 66 0.95 12.84 -10.58
C LYS A 66 0.36 11.43 -10.36
N VAL A 67 1.18 10.48 -9.91
CA VAL A 67 0.74 9.12 -9.55
C VAL A 67 1.26 8.77 -8.16
N GLU A 68 0.36 8.31 -7.29
CA GLU A 68 0.69 7.81 -5.97
C GLU A 68 0.20 6.36 -5.80
N PHE A 69 1.04 5.53 -5.17
CA PHE A 69 0.70 4.15 -4.88
C PHE A 69 0.54 3.94 -3.38
N ASN A 70 -0.57 3.34 -3.01
CA ASN A 70 -0.77 2.73 -1.70
C ASN A 70 -0.50 1.23 -1.82
N VAL A 71 0.39 0.69 -0.99
CA VAL A 71 0.74 -0.75 -1.01
C VAL A 71 0.02 -1.46 0.12
N MET A 72 -0.68 -2.54 -0.20
CA MET A 72 -1.43 -3.34 0.77
C MET A 72 -1.34 -4.83 0.45
N THR A 73 -1.58 -5.67 1.46
CA THR A 73 -1.64 -7.13 1.30
C THR A 73 -3.09 -7.60 1.36
N GLN A 74 -3.43 -8.60 0.53
CA GLN A 74 -4.72 -9.29 0.58
C GLN A 74 -4.53 -10.78 0.29
N ALA A 75 -5.34 -11.61 0.94
CA ALA A 75 -5.42 -13.04 0.67
C ALA A 75 -6.42 -13.29 -0.47
N LEU A 76 -5.92 -13.63 -1.67
CA LEU A 76 -6.72 -13.75 -2.89
C LEU A 76 -6.75 -15.17 -3.46
N GLY A 77 -6.12 -16.11 -2.72
CA GLY A 77 -5.93 -17.49 -3.17
C GLY A 77 -4.71 -17.67 -4.07
N GLU A 78 -4.19 -18.88 -4.11
CA GLU A 78 -2.90 -19.24 -4.76
C GLU A 78 -2.90 -19.05 -6.28
N ASN A 79 -4.08 -19.15 -6.92
CA ASN A 79 -4.24 -19.06 -8.37
C ASN A 79 -4.42 -17.62 -8.89
N SER A 80 -4.60 -16.65 -8.01
CA SER A 80 -4.70 -15.25 -8.39
C SER A 80 -3.31 -14.64 -8.63
N ALA A 81 -3.23 -13.53 -9.36
CA ALA A 81 -1.94 -12.89 -9.64
C ALA A 81 -1.18 -12.53 -8.34
N PRO A 82 0.16 -12.58 -8.35
CA PRO A 82 0.97 -12.27 -7.16
C PRO A 82 0.88 -10.80 -6.75
N VAL A 83 0.80 -9.90 -7.73
CA VAL A 83 0.70 -8.46 -7.53
C VAL A 83 -0.28 -7.90 -8.54
N MET A 84 -1.16 -7.00 -8.07
CA MET A 84 -2.16 -6.34 -8.91
C MET A 84 -2.21 -4.85 -8.60
N ILE A 85 -2.55 -4.05 -9.60
CA ILE A 85 -2.81 -2.62 -9.44
C ILE A 85 -4.29 -2.38 -9.68
N THR A 86 -4.92 -1.68 -8.75
CA THR A 86 -6.33 -1.26 -8.83
C THR A 86 -6.44 0.25 -8.60
N GLN A 87 -7.50 0.86 -9.11
CA GLN A 87 -7.78 2.27 -8.92
C GLN A 87 -9.16 2.42 -8.27
N SER A 88 -9.24 3.19 -7.17
CA SER A 88 -10.51 3.46 -6.51
C SER A 88 -11.54 4.08 -7.48
N GLU A 89 -12.67 3.41 -7.64
CA GLU A 89 -13.77 3.88 -8.50
C GLU A 89 -14.27 5.28 -8.07
N TYR A 90 -14.35 5.52 -6.76
CA TYR A 90 -14.74 6.81 -6.22
C TYR A 90 -13.80 7.93 -6.66
N MET A 91 -12.48 7.74 -6.47
CA MET A 91 -11.48 8.76 -6.84
C MET A 91 -11.46 8.99 -8.35
N ARG A 92 -11.59 7.94 -9.14
CA ARG A 92 -11.69 8.03 -10.59
C ARG A 92 -12.90 8.85 -11.02
N ARG A 93 -14.11 8.54 -10.51
CA ARG A 93 -15.34 9.28 -10.82
C ARG A 93 -15.25 10.75 -10.40
N MET A 94 -14.69 11.03 -9.22
CA MET A 94 -14.49 12.41 -8.76
C MET A 94 -13.59 13.21 -9.69
N LYS A 95 -12.51 12.59 -10.18
CA LYS A 95 -11.57 13.22 -11.10
C LYS A 95 -12.18 13.47 -12.49
N GLU A 96 -12.94 12.49 -13.00
CA GLU A 96 -13.67 12.64 -14.27
C GLU A 96 -14.75 13.74 -14.19
N MET A 97 -15.48 13.81 -13.07
CA MET A 97 -16.44 14.89 -12.83
C MET A 97 -15.78 16.27 -12.73
N ALA A 98 -14.58 16.35 -12.17
CA ALA A 98 -13.82 17.59 -12.07
C ALA A 98 -13.48 18.20 -13.44
N ASN A 99 -13.27 17.34 -14.44
CA ASN A 99 -13.01 17.77 -15.82
C ASN A 99 -14.27 18.35 -16.51
N ILE A 100 -15.46 17.99 -16.02
CA ILE A 100 -16.75 18.42 -16.61
C ILE A 100 -17.32 19.64 -15.88
N GLN A 101 -17.08 19.77 -14.56
CA GLN A 101 -17.65 20.82 -13.72
C GLN A 101 -16.55 21.78 -13.23
N ALA A 102 -16.57 23.01 -13.70
CA ALA A 102 -15.58 24.06 -13.36
C ALA A 102 -15.42 24.31 -11.83
N GLY A 103 -16.43 23.99 -11.01
CA GLY A 103 -16.37 24.13 -9.55
C GLY A 103 -15.59 23.04 -8.82
N MET A 104 -15.16 21.99 -9.51
CA MET A 104 -14.45 20.83 -8.94
C MET A 104 -13.00 20.71 -9.43
N SER A 105 -12.42 21.75 -10.00
CA SER A 105 -11.06 21.76 -10.58
C SER A 105 -9.98 21.24 -9.63
N PHE A 106 -10.13 21.44 -8.31
CA PHE A 106 -9.21 20.91 -7.30
C PHE A 106 -8.99 19.40 -7.40
N TYR A 107 -10.04 18.62 -7.64
CA TYR A 107 -9.90 17.16 -7.80
C TYR A 107 -9.18 16.76 -9.09
N GLY A 108 -9.25 17.59 -10.14
CA GLY A 108 -8.53 17.37 -11.39
C GLY A 108 -7.01 17.50 -11.27
N GLU A 109 -6.54 18.29 -10.29
CA GLU A 109 -5.11 18.51 -10.01
C GLU A 109 -4.50 17.47 -9.05
N MET A 110 -5.34 16.70 -8.34
CA MET A 110 -4.87 15.67 -7.42
C MET A 110 -4.15 14.54 -8.17
N PRO A 111 -3.15 13.91 -7.54
CA PRO A 111 -2.50 12.74 -8.13
C PRO A 111 -3.50 11.58 -8.33
N ASP A 112 -3.21 10.73 -9.30
CA ASP A 112 -3.93 9.46 -9.47
C ASP A 112 -3.51 8.50 -8.37
N MET A 113 -4.47 8.07 -7.56
CA MET A 113 -4.25 7.14 -6.46
C MET A 113 -4.50 5.71 -6.94
N PHE A 114 -3.48 4.88 -6.87
CA PHE A 114 -3.56 3.45 -7.18
C PHE A 114 -3.25 2.62 -5.92
N ASN A 115 -3.87 1.45 -5.84
CA ASN A 115 -3.50 0.44 -4.85
C ASN A 115 -2.64 -0.63 -5.52
N LEU A 116 -1.46 -0.89 -4.98
CA LEU A 116 -0.65 -2.06 -5.31
C LEU A 116 -1.00 -3.16 -4.30
N ILE A 117 -1.69 -4.18 -4.75
CA ILE A 117 -2.18 -5.27 -3.92
C ILE A 117 -1.23 -6.46 -4.05
N LEU A 118 -0.66 -6.88 -2.93
CA LEU A 118 0.21 -8.04 -2.81
C LEU A 118 -0.62 -9.23 -2.35
N ASN A 119 -0.71 -10.28 -3.16
CA ASN A 119 -1.47 -11.48 -2.83
C ASN A 119 -0.69 -12.36 -1.84
N SER A 120 -1.03 -12.31 -0.57
CA SER A 120 -0.36 -13.07 0.50
C SER A 120 -0.44 -14.58 0.35
N ASP A 121 -1.40 -15.10 -0.42
CA ASP A 121 -1.54 -16.54 -0.65
C ASP A 121 -0.62 -17.05 -1.77
N HIS A 122 -0.17 -16.15 -2.66
CA HIS A 122 0.61 -16.54 -3.83
C HIS A 122 2.02 -17.00 -3.45
N LYS A 123 2.48 -18.11 -4.05
CA LYS A 123 3.78 -18.73 -3.75
C LYS A 123 4.99 -17.79 -3.85
N LEU A 124 5.00 -16.88 -4.83
CA LEU A 124 6.10 -15.92 -5.00
C LEU A 124 6.13 -14.87 -3.89
N ILE A 125 4.96 -14.44 -3.39
CA ILE A 125 4.89 -13.51 -2.26
C ILE A 125 5.31 -14.21 -0.97
N LYS A 126 4.86 -15.45 -0.74
CA LYS A 126 5.31 -16.27 0.39
C LYS A 126 6.83 -16.51 0.34
N GLN A 127 7.40 -16.74 -0.84
CA GLN A 127 8.84 -16.85 -1.01
C GLN A 127 9.58 -15.57 -0.62
N VAL A 128 9.14 -14.41 -1.13
CA VAL A 128 9.74 -13.11 -0.78
C VAL A 128 9.65 -12.83 0.72
N LEU A 129 8.51 -13.15 1.36
CA LEU A 129 8.34 -13.02 2.82
C LEU A 129 9.33 -13.89 3.60
N ASN A 130 9.50 -15.15 3.20
CA ASN A 130 10.44 -16.05 3.86
C ASN A 130 11.91 -15.63 3.66
N GLU A 131 12.27 -15.19 2.47
CA GLU A 131 13.62 -14.69 2.17
C GLU A 131 13.91 -13.40 2.94
N GLU A 132 12.93 -12.48 3.05
CA GLU A 132 13.03 -11.25 3.80
C GLU A 132 13.22 -11.57 5.30
N GLU A 133 12.38 -12.41 5.88
CA GLU A 133 12.48 -12.82 7.28
C GLU A 133 13.87 -13.39 7.59
N HIS A 134 14.37 -14.33 6.77
CA HIS A 134 15.70 -14.93 6.97
C HIS A 134 16.85 -13.92 6.84
N SER A 135 16.73 -12.99 5.90
CA SER A 135 17.79 -12.02 5.61
C SER A 135 17.84 -10.87 6.62
N CYS A 136 16.69 -10.43 7.11
CA CYS A 136 16.57 -9.22 7.93
C CYS A 136 16.44 -9.51 9.43
N GLN A 137 16.07 -10.73 9.83
CA GLN A 137 15.75 -11.07 11.23
C GLN A 137 16.86 -10.70 12.21
N ALA A 138 18.12 -10.97 11.87
CA ALA A 138 19.26 -10.71 12.77
C ALA A 138 19.42 -9.20 13.07
N GLU A 139 19.14 -8.34 12.11
CA GLU A 139 19.26 -6.89 12.24
C GLU A 139 17.98 -6.25 12.81
N VAL A 140 16.81 -6.79 12.48
CA VAL A 140 15.50 -6.26 12.86
C VAL A 140 15.12 -6.64 14.31
N ALA A 141 15.45 -7.85 14.77
CA ALA A 141 15.07 -8.33 16.11
C ALA A 141 15.52 -7.42 17.27
N PRO A 142 16.77 -6.91 17.33
CA PRO A 142 17.18 -5.98 18.38
C PRO A 142 16.43 -4.65 18.30
N ILE A 143 16.13 -4.16 17.09
CA ILE A 143 15.37 -2.91 16.89
C ILE A 143 13.93 -3.09 17.42
N LEU A 144 13.27 -4.20 17.10
CA LEU A 144 11.92 -4.49 17.59
C LEU A 144 11.88 -4.56 19.11
N SER A 145 12.87 -5.21 19.73
CA SER A 145 12.96 -5.27 21.20
C SER A 145 13.12 -3.88 21.83
N GLU A 146 13.91 -3.01 21.21
CA GLU A 146 14.08 -1.62 21.68
C GLU A 146 12.81 -0.79 21.44
N MET A 147 12.13 -0.96 20.32
CA MET A 147 10.83 -0.34 20.02
C MET A 147 9.79 -0.75 21.06
N ASP A 148 9.70 -2.02 21.44
CA ASP A 148 8.78 -2.49 22.47
C ASP A 148 9.04 -1.82 23.82
N ASN A 149 10.30 -1.65 24.20
CA ASN A 149 10.69 -0.95 25.43
C ASN A 149 10.29 0.54 25.38
N VAL A 150 10.60 1.21 24.28
CA VAL A 150 10.21 2.63 24.07
C VAL A 150 8.70 2.78 24.10
N ASN A 151 7.96 1.86 23.46
CA ASN A 151 6.49 1.90 23.43
C ASN A 151 5.88 1.71 24.83
N LYS A 152 6.43 0.83 25.65
CA LYS A 152 6.01 0.67 27.04
C LYS A 152 6.19 1.96 27.83
N GLN A 153 7.36 2.59 27.74
CA GLN A 153 7.64 3.86 28.42
C GLN A 153 6.70 4.99 27.95
N ARG A 154 6.45 5.09 26.63
CA ARG A 154 5.49 6.05 26.07
C ARG A 154 4.07 5.83 26.61
N ASN A 155 3.62 4.59 26.68
CA ASN A 155 2.28 4.26 27.18
C ASN A 155 2.16 4.56 28.69
N GLU A 156 3.18 4.24 29.49
CA GLU A 156 3.20 4.57 30.92
C GLU A 156 3.14 6.08 31.18
N LEU A 157 3.85 6.89 30.38
CA LEU A 157 3.78 8.35 30.47
C LEU A 157 2.42 8.89 30.02
N LYS A 158 1.88 8.38 28.91
CA LYS A 158 0.55 8.76 28.42
C LYS A 158 -0.55 8.41 29.43
N ASP A 159 -0.47 7.25 30.07
CA ASP A 159 -1.43 6.85 31.09
C ASP A 159 -1.36 7.75 32.34
N LYS A 160 -0.15 8.19 32.73
CA LYS A 160 0.02 9.18 33.83
C LYS A 160 -0.55 10.56 33.48
N GLN A 161 -0.62 10.90 32.21
CA GLN A 161 -1.11 12.18 31.72
C GLN A 161 -2.62 12.18 31.37
N LYS A 162 -3.23 11.01 31.23
CA LYS A 162 -4.61 10.83 30.74
C LYS A 162 -5.66 11.61 31.52
N ASP A 163 -5.49 11.74 32.83
CA ASP A 163 -6.43 12.43 33.74
C ASP A 163 -6.00 13.87 34.04
N LYS A 164 -4.89 14.35 33.50
CA LYS A 164 -4.38 15.70 33.70
C LYS A 164 -4.79 16.61 32.52
N LYS A 165 -5.09 17.87 32.79
CA LYS A 165 -5.23 18.87 31.76
C LYS A 165 -3.86 19.20 31.15
N GLU A 166 -3.80 19.57 29.91
CA GLU A 166 -2.55 19.85 29.19
C GLU A 166 -1.68 20.91 29.90
N GLU A 167 -2.31 21.85 30.61
CA GLU A 167 -1.67 22.90 31.41
C GLU A 167 -1.04 22.37 32.71
N ASP A 168 -1.54 21.24 33.25
CA ASP A 168 -1.10 20.63 34.51
C ASP A 168 0.01 19.58 34.30
N ILE A 169 0.41 19.32 33.03
CA ILE A 169 1.46 18.36 32.71
C ILE A 169 2.82 19.05 32.87
N PRO A 170 3.72 18.54 33.72
CA PRO A 170 5.05 19.09 33.91
C PRO A 170 5.83 19.13 32.60
N THR A 171 6.59 20.22 32.37
CA THR A 171 7.42 20.37 31.16
C THR A 171 8.39 19.19 31.01
N ALA A 172 8.97 18.70 32.10
CA ALA A 172 9.85 17.55 32.07
C ALA A 172 9.17 16.27 31.51
N GLU A 173 7.89 16.00 31.86
CA GLU A 173 7.15 14.86 31.31
C GLU A 173 6.82 15.03 29.82
N LYS A 174 6.62 16.27 29.35
CA LYS A 174 6.42 16.59 27.93
C LYS A 174 7.71 16.39 27.14
N ASP A 175 8.81 16.87 27.68
CA ASP A 175 10.15 16.73 27.04
C ASP A 175 10.55 15.25 26.97
N GLU A 176 10.33 14.48 28.03
CA GLU A 176 10.58 13.04 28.05
C GLU A 176 9.74 12.29 27.00
N LEU A 177 8.44 12.62 26.85
CA LEU A 177 7.60 12.03 25.83
C LEU A 177 8.07 12.38 24.42
N ASN A 178 8.46 13.64 24.18
CA ASN A 178 9.01 14.07 22.90
C ASN A 178 10.32 13.34 22.54
N ASP A 179 11.18 13.09 23.52
CA ASP A 179 12.43 12.36 23.29
C ASP A 179 12.17 10.87 23.01
N LEU A 180 11.18 10.26 23.68
CA LEU A 180 10.73 8.91 23.35
C LEU A 180 10.08 8.83 21.97
N ASP A 181 9.32 9.83 21.55
CA ASP A 181 8.72 9.89 20.20
C ASP A 181 9.82 10.01 19.13
N LYS A 182 10.82 10.86 19.33
CA LYS A 182 11.98 10.94 18.42
C LYS A 182 12.75 9.61 18.35
N LYS A 183 12.96 8.96 19.51
CA LYS A 183 13.64 7.67 19.54
C LYS A 183 12.84 6.59 18.82
N TRP A 184 11.52 6.60 18.95
CA TRP A 184 10.63 5.71 18.22
C TRP A 184 10.73 5.91 16.71
N ASP A 185 10.70 7.16 16.24
CA ASP A 185 10.80 7.49 14.82
C ASP A 185 12.17 7.13 14.24
N ASP A 186 13.26 7.29 15.01
CA ASP A 186 14.60 6.87 14.61
C ASP A 186 14.69 5.33 14.47
N LEU A 187 14.17 4.58 15.44
CA LEU A 187 14.11 3.12 15.38
C LEU A 187 13.26 2.63 14.22
N LYS A 188 12.12 3.28 13.98
CA LYS A 188 11.26 2.99 12.82
C LYS A 188 12.01 3.21 11.51
N SER A 189 12.69 4.32 11.38
CA SER A 189 13.48 4.65 10.17
C SER A 189 14.62 3.65 9.96
N LYS A 190 15.30 3.21 11.03
CA LYS A 190 16.33 2.16 10.95
C LYS A 190 15.75 0.83 10.47
N LYS A 191 14.62 0.42 11.03
CA LYS A 191 13.91 -0.79 10.60
C LYS A 191 13.53 -0.73 9.12
N GLU A 192 12.93 0.38 8.69
CA GLU A 192 12.55 0.59 7.29
C GLU A 192 13.77 0.55 6.36
N ALA A 193 14.90 1.12 6.76
CA ALA A 193 16.13 1.11 5.97
C ALA A 193 16.66 -0.32 5.70
N ILE A 194 16.51 -1.24 6.65
CA ILE A 194 16.87 -2.66 6.48
C ILE A 194 15.99 -3.30 5.39
N PHE A 195 14.67 -3.12 5.44
CA PHE A 195 13.75 -3.66 4.43
C PHE A 195 13.97 -3.05 3.05
N ILE A 196 14.27 -1.76 2.97
CA ILE A 196 14.65 -1.07 1.73
C ILE A 196 15.94 -1.64 1.16
N GLY A 197 16.95 -1.89 2.01
CA GLY A 197 18.21 -2.51 1.62
C GLY A 197 18.02 -3.91 1.03
N TYR A 198 17.20 -4.75 1.69
CA TYR A 198 16.81 -6.06 1.17
C TYR A 198 16.11 -5.96 -0.19
N ALA A 199 15.08 -5.10 -0.28
CA ALA A 199 14.28 -4.94 -1.49
C ALA A 199 15.12 -4.45 -2.69
N SER A 200 16.10 -3.59 -2.46
CA SER A 200 16.97 -3.05 -3.51
C SER A 200 17.83 -4.14 -4.17
N ASN A 201 18.13 -5.21 -3.44
CA ASN A 201 18.91 -6.34 -3.91
C ASN A 201 18.04 -7.50 -4.44
N ASN A 202 16.72 -7.46 -4.22
CA ASN A 202 15.80 -8.52 -4.62
C ASN A 202 15.21 -8.27 -6.02
N LYS A 203 15.71 -9.01 -7.01
CA LYS A 203 15.25 -8.91 -8.40
C LYS A 203 13.77 -9.31 -8.58
N VAL A 204 13.26 -10.21 -7.74
CA VAL A 204 11.88 -10.73 -7.84
C VAL A 204 10.87 -9.63 -7.49
N ILE A 205 11.11 -8.86 -6.42
CA ILE A 205 10.24 -7.74 -6.04
C ILE A 205 10.06 -6.76 -7.22
N ARG A 206 11.17 -6.35 -7.81
CA ARG A 206 11.14 -5.42 -8.95
C ARG A 206 10.46 -6.00 -10.17
N GLN A 207 10.67 -7.30 -10.44
CA GLN A 207 10.03 -8.01 -11.54
C GLN A 207 8.50 -8.08 -11.38
N LEU A 208 8.02 -8.35 -10.15
CA LEU A 208 6.60 -8.41 -9.84
C LEU A 208 5.92 -7.05 -9.95
N ILE A 209 6.58 -5.98 -9.49
CA ILE A 209 6.09 -4.59 -9.64
C ILE A 209 5.96 -4.25 -11.14
N ASP A 210 7.01 -4.48 -11.91
CA ASP A 210 7.01 -4.13 -13.33
C ASP A 210 5.99 -4.95 -14.12
N LEU A 211 5.74 -6.21 -13.74
CA LEU A 211 4.68 -7.03 -14.33
C LEU A 211 3.29 -6.42 -14.08
N ALA A 212 3.02 -5.96 -12.85
CA ALA A 212 1.76 -5.31 -12.52
C ALA A 212 1.61 -3.96 -13.24
N LEU A 213 2.68 -3.17 -13.37
CA LEU A 213 2.70 -1.93 -14.14
C LEU A 213 2.46 -2.19 -15.64
N LEU A 214 3.05 -3.25 -16.18
CA LEU A 214 2.86 -3.66 -17.57
C LEU A 214 1.40 -4.01 -17.86
N GLN A 215 0.75 -4.79 -16.99
CA GLN A 215 -0.66 -5.15 -17.12
C GLN A 215 -1.60 -3.92 -17.15
N ASN A 216 -1.18 -2.83 -16.49
CA ASN A 216 -1.94 -1.57 -16.45
C ASN A 216 -1.46 -0.52 -17.47
N ASN A 217 -0.65 -0.90 -18.47
CA ASN A 217 -0.06 -0.01 -19.48
C ASN A 217 0.76 1.15 -18.88
N MET A 218 1.26 0.99 -17.68
CA MET A 218 2.07 1.99 -16.95
C MET A 218 3.58 1.79 -17.16
N LEU A 219 4.01 0.67 -17.72
CA LEU A 219 5.41 0.36 -18.01
C LEU A 219 5.74 0.63 -19.48
N ARG A 220 6.61 1.62 -19.74
CA ARG A 220 6.93 2.07 -21.12
C ARG A 220 8.41 2.43 -21.25
N GLY A 221 8.87 2.51 -22.52
CA GLY A 221 10.21 3.03 -22.87
C GLY A 221 11.34 2.23 -22.24
N GLU A 222 12.28 2.91 -21.62
CA GLU A 222 13.47 2.31 -21.03
C GLU A 222 13.13 1.33 -19.89
N ALA A 223 12.10 1.64 -19.07
CA ALA A 223 11.65 0.76 -18.00
C ALA A 223 11.18 -0.60 -18.54
N LEU A 224 10.44 -0.60 -19.65
CA LEU A 224 10.03 -1.84 -20.34
C LEU A 224 11.24 -2.63 -20.85
N ASN A 225 12.24 -1.96 -21.46
CA ASN A 225 13.45 -2.63 -21.93
C ASN A 225 14.22 -3.27 -20.77
N ASN A 226 14.32 -2.59 -19.64
CA ASN A 226 14.98 -3.11 -18.44
C ASN A 226 14.22 -4.29 -17.83
N PHE A 227 12.89 -4.25 -17.85
CA PHE A 227 12.05 -5.37 -17.45
C PHE A 227 12.31 -6.60 -18.33
N VAL A 228 12.34 -6.45 -19.66
CA VAL A 228 12.62 -7.56 -20.58
C VAL A 228 14.01 -8.17 -20.33
N LYS A 229 15.06 -7.34 -20.19
CA LYS A 229 16.42 -7.82 -19.87
C LYS A 229 16.44 -8.64 -18.58
N ARG A 230 15.82 -8.13 -17.52
CA ARG A 230 15.72 -8.82 -16.23
C ARG A 230 14.94 -10.12 -16.31
N SER A 231 13.86 -10.16 -17.12
CA SER A 231 13.07 -11.38 -17.33
C SER A 231 13.93 -12.49 -17.95
N ILE A 232 14.83 -12.17 -18.87
CA ILE A 232 15.75 -13.13 -19.50
C ILE A 232 16.76 -13.66 -18.48
N GLU A 233 17.22 -12.81 -17.54
CA GLU A 233 18.17 -13.23 -16.48
C GLU A 233 17.54 -14.13 -15.42
N LEU A 234 16.22 -14.14 -15.29
CA LEU A 234 15.47 -14.92 -14.29
C LEU A 234 14.99 -16.28 -14.83
N ILE A 235 15.11 -16.53 -16.13
CA ILE A 235 14.81 -17.81 -16.79
C ILE A 235 16.05 -18.69 -16.82
#